data_8bf68e3a6c832e3dc0086137b8a932e0
#
_entry.id   8bf68e3a6c832e3dc0086137b8a932e0
#
_cell.length_a   1.000
_cell.length_b   1.000
_cell.length_c   1.000
_cell.angle_alpha   90.00
_cell.angle_beta   90.00
_cell.angle_gamma   90.00
#
_symmetry.space_group_name_H-M   'P 1'
#
loop_
_entity.id
_entity.type
_entity.pdbx_description
1 polymer ?
#
loop_
_entity_poly.entity_id
_entity_poly.type
_entity_poly.pdbx_seq_one_letter_code
_entity_poly.pdbx_strand_id
1 'polypeptide(L)'
;AEGFEGYWMMKNLQCPFLLFSDPRLEGGAFYLGTEEMEDKIQATIQYYLDYLGLDRSDLILSGLSMGTFPALYYGSYFESKGIVVGKPLTNLGTIAQRGRLEAPGVFPTSFDVLHLQTGGVSLKDMKELDQRFWTRFKKADFSQTTFGLSYMKDEDMDSGAYDQLVETLCQTGAKILSKGTAGRHNDDTGTNVAWFIHFYKMILEEYGRGDT
;
A
#
# COMPACT_ATOMS: atom_id res chain seq x y z
N ALA A 1 -11.06 4.32 -18.43
CA ALA A 1 -11.58 4.68 -17.10
C ALA A 1 -10.85 5.94 -16.64
N GLU A 2 -11.45 7.09 -16.89
CA GLU A 2 -10.95 8.36 -16.38
C GLU A 2 -10.92 8.30 -14.84
N GLY A 3 -9.82 8.76 -14.25
CA GLY A 3 -9.67 8.82 -12.78
C GLY A 3 -9.04 7.59 -12.12
N PHE A 4 -8.62 6.56 -12.87
CA PHE A 4 -7.95 5.39 -12.32
C PHE A 4 -6.63 5.11 -13.05
N GLU A 5 -5.52 5.58 -12.50
CA GLU A 5 -4.20 5.45 -13.13
C GLU A 5 -3.78 3.98 -13.37
N GLY A 6 -4.10 3.08 -12.45
CA GLY A 6 -3.75 1.65 -12.56
C GLY A 6 -4.61 0.82 -13.52
N TYR A 7 -5.66 1.38 -14.14
CA TYR A 7 -6.66 0.59 -14.87
C TYR A 7 -6.06 -0.30 -15.97
N TRP A 8 -5.25 0.24 -16.87
CA TRP A 8 -4.68 -0.52 -17.96
C TRP A 8 -3.69 -1.57 -17.52
N MET A 9 -2.94 -1.29 -16.46
CA MET A 9 -2.02 -2.24 -15.85
C MET A 9 -2.79 -3.43 -15.28
N MET A 10 -3.84 -3.19 -14.51
CA MET A 10 -4.67 -4.25 -13.91
C MET A 10 -5.44 -5.05 -14.97
N LYS A 11 -5.99 -4.39 -15.99
CA LYS A 11 -6.69 -5.05 -17.09
C LYS A 11 -5.79 -6.06 -17.81
N ASN A 12 -4.51 -5.79 -17.96
CA ASN A 12 -3.55 -6.67 -18.62
C ASN A 12 -3.17 -7.91 -17.79
N LEU A 13 -3.54 -7.97 -16.51
CA LEU A 13 -3.30 -9.14 -15.65
C LEU A 13 -4.34 -10.27 -15.86
N GLN A 14 -5.43 -9.98 -16.59
CA GLN A 14 -6.47 -10.94 -16.95
C GLN A 14 -7.14 -11.64 -15.76
N CYS A 15 -7.19 -11.00 -14.61
CA CYS A 15 -7.92 -11.43 -13.42
C CYS A 15 -9.00 -10.39 -13.06
N PRO A 16 -10.05 -10.75 -12.31
CA PRO A 16 -10.98 -9.78 -11.77
C PRO A 16 -10.23 -8.75 -10.89
N PHE A 17 -10.61 -7.50 -10.98
CA PHE A 17 -9.99 -6.44 -10.16
C PHE A 17 -10.99 -5.37 -9.73
N LEU A 18 -10.73 -4.77 -8.60
CA LEU A 18 -11.46 -3.66 -8.02
C LEU A 18 -10.50 -2.48 -7.84
N LEU A 19 -10.86 -1.31 -8.35
CA LEU A 19 -10.09 -0.09 -8.19
C LEU A 19 -10.82 0.88 -7.26
N PHE A 20 -10.10 1.38 -6.27
CA PHE A 20 -10.58 2.44 -5.39
C PHE A 20 -9.98 3.78 -5.80
N SER A 21 -10.75 4.86 -5.65
CA SER A 21 -10.32 6.23 -5.80
C SER A 21 -10.69 7.01 -4.53
N ASP A 22 -9.78 7.85 -4.05
CA ASP A 22 -10.00 8.73 -2.90
C ASP A 22 -9.95 10.20 -3.33
N PRO A 23 -11.09 10.83 -3.64
CA PRO A 23 -11.14 12.19 -4.18
C PRO A 23 -11.17 13.29 -3.09
N ARG A 24 -10.99 12.97 -1.82
CA ARG A 24 -11.16 13.93 -0.71
C ARG A 24 -10.13 15.04 -0.67
N LEU A 25 -8.93 14.80 -1.21
CA LEU A 25 -7.86 15.79 -1.36
C LEU A 25 -7.22 15.66 -2.73
N GLU A 26 -6.58 16.73 -3.21
CA GLU A 26 -5.71 16.67 -4.37
C GLU A 26 -4.57 15.67 -4.10
N GLY A 27 -4.38 14.69 -4.97
CA GLY A 27 -3.45 13.58 -4.74
C GLY A 27 -3.97 12.50 -3.78
N GLY A 28 -5.21 12.64 -3.25
CA GLY A 28 -5.85 11.64 -2.38
C GLY A 28 -5.54 11.80 -0.89
N ALA A 29 -6.26 11.08 -0.05
CA ALA A 29 -6.13 11.10 1.41
C ALA A 29 -5.76 9.73 2.01
N PHE A 30 -5.07 8.90 1.25
CA PHE A 30 -4.56 7.57 1.64
C PHE A 30 -5.64 6.58 2.10
N TYR A 31 -6.89 6.84 1.75
CA TYR A 31 -8.06 5.98 2.08
C TYR A 31 -8.27 5.79 3.59
N LEU A 32 -7.61 6.57 4.43
CA LEU A 32 -7.88 6.66 5.85
C LEU A 32 -9.08 7.58 6.12
N GLY A 33 -9.80 7.33 7.19
CA GLY A 33 -10.94 8.17 7.55
C GLY A 33 -11.54 7.81 8.89
N THR A 34 -12.86 7.97 9.00
CA THR A 34 -13.62 7.48 10.14
C THR A 34 -13.71 5.96 10.10
N GLU A 35 -13.99 5.34 11.25
CA GLU A 35 -14.24 3.90 11.34
C GLU A 35 -15.32 3.44 10.35
N GLU A 36 -16.41 4.20 10.23
CA GLU A 36 -17.49 3.91 9.27
C GLU A 36 -16.99 3.88 7.81
N MET A 37 -16.10 4.78 7.43
CA MET A 37 -15.53 4.80 6.07
C MET A 37 -14.63 3.59 5.84
N GLU A 38 -13.78 3.26 6.81
CA GLU A 38 -12.86 2.13 6.72
C GLU A 38 -13.62 0.80 6.68
N ASP A 39 -14.68 0.67 7.47
CA ASP A 39 -15.60 -0.47 7.45
C ASP A 39 -16.30 -0.62 6.10
N LYS A 40 -16.71 0.49 5.46
CA LYS A 40 -17.30 0.45 4.11
C LYS A 40 -16.31 -0.03 3.06
N ILE A 41 -15.04 0.35 3.14
CA ILE A 41 -14.00 -0.16 2.23
C ILE A 41 -13.85 -1.68 2.42
N GLN A 42 -13.72 -2.14 3.65
CA GLN A 42 -13.61 -3.56 3.97
C GLN A 42 -14.85 -4.35 3.52
N ALA A 43 -16.04 -3.84 3.82
CA ALA A 43 -17.30 -4.46 3.41
C ALA A 43 -17.45 -4.53 1.88
N THR A 44 -16.95 -3.51 1.17
CA THR A 44 -16.95 -3.52 -0.30
C THR A 44 -16.05 -4.61 -0.86
N ILE A 45 -14.85 -4.77 -0.31
CA ILE A 45 -13.92 -5.84 -0.72
C ILE A 45 -14.58 -7.21 -0.46
N GLN A 46 -15.12 -7.42 0.75
CA GLN A 46 -15.77 -8.69 1.11
C GLN A 46 -16.98 -8.99 0.21
N TYR A 47 -17.80 -7.98 -0.08
CA TYR A 47 -18.96 -8.13 -0.97
C TYR A 47 -18.54 -8.67 -2.35
N TYR A 48 -17.47 -8.15 -2.94
CA TYR A 48 -17.01 -8.62 -4.25
C TYR A 48 -16.32 -9.99 -4.20
N LEU A 49 -15.64 -10.34 -3.11
CA LEU A 49 -15.17 -11.71 -2.91
C LEU A 49 -16.35 -12.69 -2.90
N ASP A 50 -17.38 -12.41 -2.09
CA ASP A 50 -18.57 -13.24 -2.00
C ASP A 50 -19.31 -13.34 -3.35
N TYR A 51 -19.46 -12.19 -4.04
CA TYR A 51 -20.12 -12.13 -5.36
C TYR A 51 -19.41 -12.97 -6.43
N LEU A 52 -18.09 -13.06 -6.37
CA LEU A 52 -17.26 -13.84 -7.31
C LEU A 52 -17.06 -15.29 -6.85
N GLY A 53 -17.52 -15.66 -5.67
CA GLY A 53 -17.27 -16.98 -5.08
C GLY A 53 -15.79 -17.21 -4.70
N LEU A 54 -15.10 -16.12 -4.36
CA LEU A 54 -13.70 -16.11 -3.95
C LEU A 54 -13.60 -15.93 -2.43
N ASP A 55 -12.48 -16.32 -1.86
CA ASP A 55 -12.19 -16.07 -0.45
C ASP A 55 -10.94 -15.16 -0.27
N ARG A 56 -10.57 -14.93 0.99
CA ARG A 56 -9.42 -14.05 1.29
C ARG A 56 -8.09 -14.61 0.80
N SER A 57 -7.99 -15.93 0.66
CA SER A 57 -6.79 -16.58 0.10
C SER A 57 -6.64 -16.37 -1.41
N ASP A 58 -7.68 -15.88 -2.09
CA ASP A 58 -7.64 -15.47 -3.50
C ASP A 58 -7.34 -13.97 -3.68
N LEU A 59 -7.38 -13.19 -2.60
CA LEU A 59 -7.25 -11.75 -2.63
C LEU A 59 -5.77 -11.31 -2.72
N ILE A 60 -5.49 -10.42 -3.66
CA ILE A 60 -4.23 -9.67 -3.73
C ILE A 60 -4.54 -8.18 -3.58
N LEU A 61 -3.99 -7.54 -2.56
CA LEU A 61 -4.05 -6.07 -2.46
C LEU A 61 -2.79 -5.47 -3.08
N SER A 62 -2.97 -4.37 -3.80
CA SER A 62 -1.82 -3.78 -4.47
C SER A 62 -1.92 -2.27 -4.60
N GLY A 63 -0.78 -1.62 -4.69
CA GLY A 63 -0.70 -0.18 -4.91
C GLY A 63 0.71 0.32 -5.21
N LEU A 64 0.76 1.47 -5.87
CA LEU A 64 1.99 2.20 -6.17
C LEU A 64 1.95 3.55 -5.44
N SER A 65 3.09 4.00 -4.90
CA SER A 65 3.22 5.28 -4.20
C SER A 65 2.11 5.47 -3.15
N MET A 66 1.21 6.44 -3.31
CA MET A 66 0.08 6.65 -2.39
C MET A 66 -0.75 5.39 -2.18
N GLY A 67 -0.98 4.59 -3.22
CA GLY A 67 -1.76 3.36 -3.15
C GLY A 67 -1.12 2.25 -2.31
N THR A 68 0.17 2.37 -1.96
CA THR A 68 0.86 1.37 -1.14
C THR A 68 0.36 1.36 0.30
N PHE A 69 0.07 2.54 0.84
CA PHE A 69 -0.44 2.66 2.19
C PHE A 69 -1.76 1.89 2.39
N PRO A 70 -2.83 2.13 1.60
CA PRO A 70 -4.07 1.38 1.75
C PRO A 70 -3.91 -0.11 1.45
N ALA A 71 -3.06 -0.50 0.49
CA ALA A 71 -2.82 -1.91 0.21
C ALA A 71 -2.25 -2.64 1.44
N LEU A 72 -1.28 -2.04 2.13
CA LEU A 72 -0.70 -2.57 3.36
C LEU A 72 -1.69 -2.49 4.54
N TYR A 73 -2.34 -1.34 4.70
CA TYR A 73 -3.24 -1.08 5.82
C TYR A 73 -4.46 -2.00 5.79
N TYR A 74 -5.19 -2.03 4.67
CA TYR A 74 -6.34 -2.94 4.52
C TYR A 74 -5.91 -4.40 4.37
N GLY A 75 -4.74 -4.69 3.79
CA GLY A 75 -4.18 -6.02 3.75
C GLY A 75 -4.02 -6.64 5.14
N SER A 76 -3.78 -5.82 6.16
CA SER A 76 -3.71 -6.25 7.54
C SER A 76 -5.07 -6.69 8.16
N TYR A 77 -6.18 -6.42 7.49
CA TYR A 77 -7.51 -6.88 7.91
C TYR A 77 -7.92 -8.20 7.23
N PHE A 78 -7.38 -8.49 6.06
CA PHE A 78 -7.85 -9.59 5.23
C PHE A 78 -7.00 -10.86 5.31
N GLU A 79 -5.79 -10.78 5.86
CA GLU A 79 -4.86 -11.93 5.84
C GLU A 79 -4.77 -12.52 4.44
N SER A 80 -4.68 -11.62 3.45
CA SER A 80 -4.74 -11.94 2.04
C SER A 80 -3.54 -12.76 1.59
N LYS A 81 -3.68 -13.53 0.50
CA LYS A 81 -2.55 -14.30 -0.04
C LYS A 81 -1.40 -13.44 -0.54
N GLY A 82 -1.70 -12.27 -1.08
CA GLY A 82 -0.67 -11.40 -1.63
C GLY A 82 -0.88 -9.92 -1.32
N ILE A 83 0.22 -9.22 -1.05
CA ILE A 83 0.26 -7.77 -0.99
C ILE A 83 1.43 -7.30 -1.86
N VAL A 84 1.13 -6.57 -2.95
CA VAL A 84 2.15 -6.09 -3.88
C VAL A 84 2.20 -4.58 -3.85
N VAL A 85 3.34 -4.02 -3.46
CA VAL A 85 3.50 -2.57 -3.35
C VAL A 85 4.79 -2.09 -4.02
N GLY A 86 4.68 -0.94 -4.68
CA GLY A 86 5.81 -0.26 -5.29
C GLY A 86 5.97 1.15 -4.74
N LYS A 87 7.18 1.51 -4.32
CA LYS A 87 7.50 2.78 -3.67
C LYS A 87 6.70 2.98 -2.38
N PRO A 88 6.90 2.14 -1.36
CA PRO A 88 6.05 2.06 -0.17
C PRO A 88 6.10 3.35 0.66
N LEU A 89 4.93 3.75 1.15
CA LEU A 89 4.73 4.87 2.06
C LEU A 89 3.97 4.35 3.28
N THR A 90 4.57 4.43 4.47
CA THR A 90 3.99 3.90 5.72
C THR A 90 3.86 4.95 6.82
N ASN A 91 4.82 5.87 6.90
CA ASN A 91 4.91 6.86 7.97
C ASN A 91 4.42 8.23 7.47
N LEU A 92 3.11 8.38 7.29
CA LEU A 92 2.51 9.59 6.71
C LEU A 92 2.76 10.85 7.56
N GLY A 93 2.78 10.72 8.88
CA GLY A 93 3.12 11.81 9.79
C GLY A 93 4.57 12.26 9.65
N THR A 94 5.51 11.32 9.56
CA THR A 94 6.93 11.60 9.31
C THR A 94 7.13 12.23 7.92
N ILE A 95 6.41 11.75 6.90
CA ILE A 95 6.43 12.33 5.55
C ILE A 95 5.94 13.77 5.56
N ALA A 96 4.85 14.06 6.28
CA ALA A 96 4.34 15.41 6.44
C ALA A 96 5.35 16.34 7.10
N GLN A 97 6.04 15.87 8.14
CA GLN A 97 7.09 16.64 8.80
C GLN A 97 8.26 16.97 7.86
N ARG A 98 8.77 15.98 7.16
CA ARG A 98 9.87 16.15 6.20
C ARG A 98 9.45 17.03 5.02
N GLY A 99 8.27 16.82 4.48
CA GLY A 99 7.73 17.63 3.39
C GLY A 99 7.72 19.11 3.73
N ARG A 100 7.36 19.46 4.97
CA ARG A 100 7.38 20.85 5.42
C ARG A 100 8.78 21.44 5.54
N LEU A 101 9.73 20.69 6.10
CA LEU A 101 11.03 21.23 6.53
C LEU A 101 12.10 21.09 5.46
N GLU A 102 12.08 20.01 4.70
CA GLU A 102 13.20 19.60 3.85
C GLU A 102 12.86 19.56 2.35
N ALA A 103 11.62 19.24 2.00
CA ALA A 103 11.24 19.03 0.61
C ALA A 103 9.76 19.41 0.32
N PRO A 104 9.38 20.68 0.46
CA PRO A 104 7.98 21.12 0.35
C PRO A 104 7.33 20.87 -1.03
N GLY A 105 8.11 20.54 -2.06
CA GLY A 105 7.60 20.20 -3.39
C GLY A 105 7.39 18.71 -3.64
N VAL A 106 7.84 17.81 -2.77
CA VAL A 106 7.76 16.35 -3.00
C VAL A 106 6.36 15.81 -2.72
N PHE A 107 5.77 16.22 -1.60
CA PHE A 107 4.38 15.90 -1.24
C PHE A 107 3.68 17.14 -0.69
N PRO A 108 3.26 18.07 -1.57
CA PRO A 108 2.71 19.35 -1.12
C PRO A 108 1.43 19.21 -0.27
N THR A 109 0.66 18.14 -0.48
CA THR A 109 -0.59 17.88 0.24
C THR A 109 -0.41 17.04 1.52
N SER A 110 0.81 16.68 1.91
CA SER A 110 1.04 15.83 3.09
C SER A 110 0.53 16.45 4.41
N PHE A 111 0.58 17.78 4.51
CA PHE A 111 0.00 18.51 5.64
C PHE A 111 -1.51 18.49 5.67
N ASP A 112 -2.15 18.58 4.50
CA ASP A 112 -3.61 18.52 4.39
C ASP A 112 -4.08 17.12 4.76
N VAL A 113 -3.35 16.07 4.38
CA VAL A 113 -3.59 14.69 4.82
C VAL A 113 -3.48 14.58 6.33
N LEU A 114 -2.39 15.08 6.93
CA LEU A 114 -2.20 15.05 8.39
C LEU A 114 -3.37 15.75 9.11
N HIS A 115 -3.69 16.97 8.69
CA HIS A 115 -4.79 17.74 9.28
C HIS A 115 -6.15 17.05 9.12
N LEU A 116 -6.44 16.51 7.95
CA LEU A 116 -7.69 15.76 7.71
C LEU A 116 -7.81 14.54 8.62
N GLN A 117 -6.71 13.83 8.86
CA GLN A 117 -6.73 12.56 9.60
C GLN A 117 -6.69 12.72 11.12
N THR A 118 -6.10 13.80 11.64
CA THR A 118 -5.86 13.98 13.07
C THR A 118 -6.51 15.24 13.65
N GLY A 119 -6.96 16.16 12.79
CA GLY A 119 -7.48 17.47 13.21
C GLY A 119 -6.40 18.49 13.56
N GLY A 120 -5.11 18.13 13.50
CA GLY A 120 -3.98 18.97 13.85
C GLY A 120 -2.76 18.74 12.97
N VAL A 121 -1.68 19.47 13.27
CA VAL A 121 -0.40 19.40 12.54
C VAL A 121 0.81 19.43 13.48
N SER A 122 0.61 19.07 14.75
CA SER A 122 1.66 19.02 15.76
C SER A 122 2.52 17.75 15.62
N LEU A 123 3.67 17.72 16.29
CA LEU A 123 4.49 16.50 16.40
C LEU A 123 3.73 15.33 17.04
N LYS A 124 2.76 15.61 17.90
CA LYS A 124 1.89 14.58 18.48
C LYS A 124 1.00 13.98 17.40
N ASP A 125 0.37 14.83 16.58
CA ASP A 125 -0.52 14.41 15.50
C ASP A 125 0.25 13.56 14.46
N MET A 126 1.48 13.95 14.13
CA MET A 126 2.36 13.17 13.23
C MET A 126 2.65 11.77 13.76
N LYS A 127 2.99 11.67 15.06
CA LYS A 127 3.24 10.38 15.70
C LYS A 127 1.99 9.52 15.79
N GLU A 128 0.84 10.14 16.05
CA GLU A 128 -0.45 9.44 16.11
C GLU A 128 -0.81 8.83 14.76
N LEU A 129 -0.62 9.59 13.67
CA LEU A 129 -0.88 9.09 12.32
C LEU A 129 0.04 7.93 11.95
N ASP A 130 1.34 8.01 12.24
CA ASP A 130 2.28 6.90 12.00
C ASP A 130 1.92 5.67 12.86
N GLN A 131 1.57 5.88 14.13
CA GLN A 131 1.19 4.80 15.04
C GLN A 131 -0.10 4.08 14.62
N ARG A 132 -1.05 4.78 14.00
CA ARG A 132 -2.29 4.19 13.50
C ARG A 132 -2.01 3.06 12.52
N PHE A 133 -1.08 3.27 11.58
CA PHE A 133 -0.64 2.23 10.64
C PHE A 133 0.03 1.07 11.38
N TRP A 134 1.09 1.34 12.14
CA TRP A 134 1.90 0.29 12.74
C TRP A 134 1.18 -0.50 13.82
N THR A 135 0.28 0.13 14.58
CA THR A 135 -0.55 -0.57 15.57
C THR A 135 -1.43 -1.61 14.92
N ARG A 136 -1.97 -1.32 13.74
CA ARG A 136 -2.78 -2.29 13.00
C ARG A 136 -1.91 -3.33 12.30
N PHE A 137 -0.90 -2.91 11.57
CA PHE A 137 -0.06 -3.79 10.76
C PHE A 137 0.65 -4.86 11.59
N LYS A 138 1.17 -4.50 12.76
CA LYS A 138 1.86 -5.43 13.67
C LYS A 138 0.94 -6.46 14.35
N LYS A 139 -0.37 -6.27 14.31
CA LYS A 139 -1.35 -7.22 14.89
C LYS A 139 -1.82 -8.28 13.89
N ALA A 140 -1.56 -8.09 12.61
CA ALA A 140 -2.03 -8.99 11.57
C ALA A 140 -1.18 -10.27 11.51
N ASP A 141 -1.83 -11.38 11.20
CA ASP A 141 -1.15 -12.62 10.85
C ASP A 141 -0.85 -12.64 9.34
N PHE A 142 0.41 -12.56 9.01
CA PHE A 142 0.89 -12.60 7.63
C PHE A 142 1.58 -13.93 7.28
N SER A 143 1.46 -14.96 8.11
CA SER A 143 2.14 -16.24 7.93
C SER A 143 1.83 -16.91 6.58
N GLN A 144 0.67 -16.63 5.99
CA GLN A 144 0.24 -17.14 4.68
C GLN A 144 0.33 -16.10 3.55
N THR A 145 0.78 -14.87 3.86
CA THR A 145 0.82 -13.78 2.90
C THR A 145 2.18 -13.69 2.19
N THR A 146 2.16 -13.57 0.86
CA THR A 146 3.37 -13.24 0.08
C THR A 146 3.41 -11.74 -0.21
N PHE A 147 4.48 -11.09 0.18
CA PHE A 147 4.74 -9.68 -0.10
C PHE A 147 5.62 -9.52 -1.34
N GLY A 148 5.21 -8.67 -2.28
CA GLY A 148 6.01 -8.16 -3.38
C GLY A 148 6.35 -6.69 -3.12
N LEU A 149 7.62 -6.39 -2.81
CA LEU A 149 8.07 -5.05 -2.40
C LEU A 149 9.07 -4.50 -3.42
N SER A 150 8.70 -3.51 -4.20
CA SER A 150 9.65 -2.74 -5.02
C SER A 150 9.82 -1.33 -4.45
N TYR A 151 11.06 -0.85 -4.32
CA TYR A 151 11.35 0.42 -3.66
C TYR A 151 12.50 1.17 -4.32
N MET A 152 12.60 2.49 -4.09
CA MET A 152 13.67 3.33 -4.56
C MET A 152 14.75 3.42 -3.49
N LYS A 153 15.99 3.04 -3.83
CA LYS A 153 17.09 2.92 -2.85
C LYS A 153 17.64 4.26 -2.38
N ASP A 154 17.53 5.27 -3.21
CA ASP A 154 18.12 6.59 -2.98
C ASP A 154 17.10 7.61 -2.43
N GLU A 155 15.92 7.10 -2.00
CA GLU A 155 14.90 7.87 -1.32
C GLU A 155 14.66 7.32 0.08
N ASP A 156 14.98 8.11 1.09
CA ASP A 156 14.87 7.71 2.51
C ASP A 156 13.46 7.29 2.91
N MET A 157 12.42 7.89 2.32
CA MET A 157 11.03 7.52 2.61
C MET A 157 10.73 6.09 2.15
N ASP A 158 11.17 5.74 0.94
CA ASP A 158 10.95 4.42 0.36
C ASP A 158 11.80 3.35 1.05
N SER A 159 13.10 3.61 1.18
CA SER A 159 14.04 2.66 1.80
C SER A 159 13.76 2.48 3.29
N GLY A 160 13.45 3.55 4.02
CA GLY A 160 13.09 3.47 5.42
C GLY A 160 11.76 2.76 5.65
N ALA A 161 10.76 2.96 4.79
CA ALA A 161 9.51 2.20 4.84
C ALA A 161 9.74 0.72 4.53
N TYR A 162 10.57 0.41 3.54
CA TYR A 162 10.95 -0.95 3.20
C TYR A 162 11.65 -1.65 4.37
N ASP A 163 12.63 -1.03 4.99
CA ASP A 163 13.38 -1.61 6.10
C ASP A 163 12.46 -1.93 7.30
N GLN A 164 11.57 -1.01 7.66
CA GLN A 164 10.60 -1.21 8.74
C GLN A 164 9.57 -2.31 8.42
N LEU A 165 9.11 -2.38 7.16
CA LEU A 165 8.23 -3.45 6.71
C LEU A 165 8.92 -4.81 6.82
N VAL A 166 10.13 -4.95 6.29
CA VAL A 166 10.90 -6.21 6.33
C VAL A 166 11.18 -6.63 7.77
N GLU A 167 11.64 -5.72 8.63
CA GLU A 167 11.87 -5.99 10.06
C GLU A 167 10.60 -6.55 10.73
N THR A 168 9.45 -5.94 10.45
CA THR A 168 8.16 -6.40 11.01
C THR A 168 7.75 -7.75 10.43
N LEU A 169 7.83 -7.93 9.12
CA LEU A 169 7.36 -9.13 8.42
C LEU A 169 8.24 -10.36 8.69
N CYS A 170 9.55 -10.18 8.89
CA CYS A 170 10.44 -11.28 9.27
C CYS A 170 10.02 -11.98 10.57
N GLN A 171 9.23 -11.32 11.41
CA GLN A 171 8.73 -11.88 12.67
C GLN A 171 7.42 -12.67 12.49
N THR A 172 6.76 -12.58 11.32
CA THR A 172 5.44 -13.17 11.07
C THR A 172 5.49 -14.47 10.27
N GLY A 173 6.64 -14.83 9.69
CA GLY A 173 6.74 -15.95 8.76
C GLY A 173 6.29 -15.63 7.33
N ALA A 174 5.95 -14.38 7.03
CA ALA A 174 5.56 -13.94 5.69
C ALA A 174 6.65 -14.22 4.65
N LYS A 175 6.24 -14.60 3.44
CA LYS A 175 7.16 -14.69 2.30
C LYS A 175 7.38 -13.30 1.70
N ILE A 176 8.64 -12.90 1.52
CA ILE A 176 8.99 -11.58 1.00
C ILE A 176 9.78 -11.73 -0.31
N LEU A 177 9.22 -11.15 -1.38
CA LEU A 177 9.88 -10.91 -2.66
C LEU A 177 10.22 -9.42 -2.71
N SER A 178 11.47 -9.05 -2.95
CA SER A 178 11.84 -7.64 -2.93
C SER A 178 12.84 -7.23 -3.99
N LYS A 179 12.76 -5.97 -4.41
CA LYS A 179 13.70 -5.35 -5.33
C LYS A 179 13.85 -3.86 -5.07
N GLY A 180 15.06 -3.46 -4.69
CA GLY A 180 15.46 -2.06 -4.69
C GLY A 180 15.98 -1.63 -6.07
N THR A 181 15.48 -0.52 -6.57
CA THR A 181 15.92 0.13 -7.82
C THR A 181 16.65 1.42 -7.49
N ALA A 182 17.59 1.83 -8.34
CA ALA A 182 18.31 3.10 -8.16
C ALA A 182 17.38 4.29 -8.45
N GLY A 183 17.67 5.42 -7.83
CA GLY A 183 16.92 6.66 -7.99
C GLY A 183 16.04 6.99 -6.80
N ARG A 184 15.37 8.14 -6.88
CA ARG A 184 14.45 8.69 -5.90
C ARG A 184 13.00 8.40 -6.27
N HIS A 185 12.08 8.69 -5.37
CA HIS A 185 10.65 8.38 -5.51
C HIS A 185 10.03 8.84 -6.84
N ASN A 186 10.37 10.04 -7.29
CA ASN A 186 9.83 10.63 -8.51
C ASN A 186 10.73 10.49 -9.76
N ASP A 187 11.84 9.76 -9.66
CA ASP A 187 12.75 9.59 -10.81
C ASP A 187 12.20 8.57 -11.81
N ASP A 188 12.90 7.47 -12.05
CA ASP A 188 12.43 6.44 -12.97
C ASP A 188 11.32 5.57 -12.36
N THR A 189 10.08 5.79 -12.80
CA THR A 189 8.95 4.95 -12.41
C THR A 189 8.89 3.64 -13.20
N GLY A 190 9.40 3.60 -14.41
CA GLY A 190 9.25 2.46 -15.32
C GLY A 190 9.87 1.17 -14.77
N THR A 191 11.11 1.24 -14.28
CA THR A 191 11.79 0.07 -13.71
C THR A 191 11.12 -0.44 -12.44
N ASN A 192 10.69 0.46 -11.56
CA ASN A 192 10.00 0.08 -10.33
C ASN A 192 8.62 -0.55 -10.63
N VAL A 193 7.86 0.02 -11.56
CA VAL A 193 6.58 -0.54 -12.03
C VAL A 193 6.77 -1.90 -12.69
N ALA A 194 7.85 -2.12 -13.46
CA ALA A 194 8.15 -3.42 -14.05
C ALA A 194 8.34 -4.51 -12.99
N TRP A 195 9.06 -4.20 -11.89
CA TRP A 195 9.21 -5.12 -10.76
C TRP A 195 7.90 -5.34 -9.98
N PHE A 196 7.10 -4.30 -9.79
CA PHE A 196 5.77 -4.42 -9.21
C PHE A 196 4.90 -5.42 -10.01
N ILE A 197 4.83 -5.28 -11.34
CA ILE A 197 4.11 -6.19 -12.22
C ILE A 197 4.69 -7.60 -12.17
N HIS A 198 6.01 -7.72 -12.14
CA HIS A 198 6.69 -9.02 -12.05
C HIS A 198 6.31 -9.77 -10.77
N PHE A 199 6.34 -9.12 -9.62
CA PHE A 199 5.91 -9.73 -8.36
C PHE A 199 4.44 -10.12 -8.37
N TYR A 200 3.60 -9.26 -8.95
CA TYR A 200 2.17 -9.55 -9.08
C TYR A 200 1.94 -10.86 -9.87
N LYS A 201 2.62 -10.99 -11.01
CA LYS A 201 2.55 -12.22 -11.84
C LYS A 201 3.09 -13.44 -11.11
N MET A 202 4.21 -13.32 -10.41
CA MET A 202 4.76 -14.43 -9.61
C MET A 202 3.74 -14.95 -8.60
N ILE A 203 3.05 -14.05 -7.90
CA ILE A 203 2.03 -14.43 -6.93
C ILE A 203 0.83 -15.08 -7.63
N LEU A 204 0.36 -14.54 -8.76
CA LEU A 204 -0.71 -15.14 -9.55
C LEU A 204 -0.35 -16.52 -10.10
N GLU A 205 0.88 -16.71 -10.58
CA GLU A 205 1.34 -18.00 -11.12
C GLU A 205 1.46 -19.10 -10.05
N GLU A 206 1.79 -18.73 -8.81
CA GLU A 206 1.77 -19.67 -7.69
C GLU A 206 0.34 -20.19 -7.41
N TYR A 207 -0.70 -19.45 -7.78
CA TYR A 207 -2.11 -19.90 -7.72
C TYR A 207 -2.45 -20.94 -8.77
N GLY A 208 -2.00 -20.74 -10.01
CA GLY A 208 -2.34 -21.66 -11.12
C GLY A 208 -1.66 -23.03 -11.04
N ARG A 209 -0.67 -23.21 -10.17
CA ARG A 209 0.06 -24.47 -9.98
C ARG A 209 -0.49 -25.36 -8.87
N GLY A 210 -1.42 -24.85 -8.07
CA GLY A 210 -2.03 -25.59 -6.93
C GLY A 210 -3.18 -26.52 -7.35
N ASP A 211 -3.69 -26.42 -8.58
CA ASP A 211 -4.86 -27.15 -9.07
C ASP A 211 -4.53 -28.17 -10.19
N THR A 212 -3.27 -28.65 -10.29
CA THR A 212 -2.89 -29.69 -11.25
C THR A 212 -2.40 -30.96 -10.56
#